data_1072e1c1180bf489ef62e850c7ae128c
#
_entry.id   1072e1c1180bf489ef62e850c7ae128c
#
_cell.length_a   1.000
_cell.length_b   1.000
_cell.length_c   1.000
_cell.angle_alpha   90.00
_cell.angle_beta   90.00
_cell.angle_gamma   90.00
#
_symmetry.space_group_name_H-M   'P 1'
#
loop_
_entity.id
_entity.type
_entity.pdbx_description
1 polymer ?
#
loop_
_entity_poly.entity_id
_entity_poly.type
_entity_poly.pdbx_seq_one_letter_code
_entity_poly.pdbx_strand_id
1 'polypeptide(L)'
;MYQFSGKLKTFSLALIIIGVIGTAFSFYSGSQKTIEDAKHVIEASHNVGHGSSHEETAVHNDVADLENHTAKADTHVAADAHDTSSDKEHAEHELHVLHQLQNRPWSAFYVALFFSLGITLLVLAFYAIQRVAQVGWSILILRVMEAITANLLPTSIIMLVVIVASVMHLNHVFPWMAEGTVDPMSDNYDAIIDGKSGWMNATGFLIRSIAYLLIWNAYRFFIRRSSIKEDTANDGNKTYKKNFTASVIFLFLFMITESMMSWDWIMGLDPHWFSTLFGWYVLATLLVSALTVIAFFTIYFRSKGALPGVNDSHIHDLAKFMFGFSVFWTYLWFSQFMLIWYADIPEETTYFVMRFTEYKLPFLGMVVMNFVFPILLLLNSDFKSKPWFIFIGGFVILVGHYVDVFIMVMPSTVGSQWYFGIPEISAICFFVGLLIFTTLRSFSKVSPIPAGNPFLKESEHFHYYNIEHSDEEGSTDHH
;
A
#
# COMPACT_ATOMS: atom_id res chain seq x y z
N MET A 1 14.41 28.37 11.08
CA MET A 1 14.50 27.39 9.99
C MET A 1 15.01 26.07 10.54
N TYR A 2 14.34 24.94 10.27
CA TYR A 2 14.74 23.63 10.78
C TYR A 2 16.08 23.20 10.15
N GLN A 3 16.99 22.71 10.98
CA GLN A 3 18.26 22.13 10.50
C GLN A 3 18.17 20.60 10.55
N PHE A 4 18.45 19.96 9.41
CA PHE A 4 18.50 18.51 9.35
C PHE A 4 19.63 17.96 10.21
N SER A 5 19.29 17.35 11.35
CA SER A 5 20.25 16.81 12.32
C SER A 5 21.21 15.80 11.68
N GLY A 6 22.52 15.97 11.94
CA GLY A 6 23.53 15.03 11.46
C GLY A 6 23.27 13.57 11.87
N LYS A 7 22.82 13.33 13.10
CA LYS A 7 22.48 11.99 13.61
C LYS A 7 21.35 11.33 12.79
N LEU A 8 20.28 12.08 12.49
CA LEU A 8 19.17 11.55 11.70
C LEU A 8 19.54 11.35 10.22
N LYS A 9 20.39 12.22 9.69
CA LYS A 9 20.94 12.04 8.34
C LYS A 9 21.76 10.75 8.25
N THR A 10 22.66 10.51 9.21
CA THR A 10 23.42 9.26 9.26
C THR A 10 22.53 8.05 9.45
N PHE A 11 21.54 8.13 10.33
CA PHE A 11 20.57 7.04 10.56
C PHE A 11 19.77 6.70 9.28
N SER A 12 19.21 7.70 8.60
CA SER A 12 18.44 7.45 7.36
C SER A 12 19.34 6.91 6.24
N LEU A 13 20.57 7.39 6.11
CA LEU A 13 21.53 6.85 5.14
C LEU A 13 21.95 5.42 5.50
N ALA A 14 22.15 5.10 6.78
CA ALA A 14 22.44 3.74 7.23
C ALA A 14 21.30 2.77 6.88
N LEU A 15 20.04 3.17 7.11
CA LEU A 15 18.88 2.38 6.70
C LEU A 15 18.84 2.14 5.18
N ILE A 16 19.11 3.17 4.37
CA ILE A 16 19.17 3.05 2.91
C ILE A 16 20.28 2.06 2.52
N ILE A 17 21.47 2.19 3.08
CA ILE A 17 22.61 1.31 2.75
C ILE A 17 22.31 -0.14 3.14
N ILE A 18 21.84 -0.38 4.37
CA ILE A 18 21.42 -1.72 4.83
C ILE A 18 20.34 -2.28 3.91
N GLY A 19 19.35 -1.45 3.56
CA GLY A 19 18.29 -1.84 2.64
C GLY A 19 18.81 -2.21 1.26
N VAL A 20 19.69 -1.42 0.66
CA VAL A 20 20.31 -1.71 -0.65
C VAL A 20 21.11 -3.02 -0.62
N ILE A 21 21.97 -3.19 0.40
CA ILE A 21 22.79 -4.40 0.53
C ILE A 21 21.89 -5.64 0.72
N GLY A 22 20.93 -5.56 1.64
CA GLY A 22 20.01 -6.68 1.88
C GLY A 22 19.12 -7.02 0.68
N THR A 23 18.64 -6.01 -0.05
CA THR A 23 17.88 -6.21 -1.28
C THR A 23 18.75 -6.83 -2.38
N ALA A 24 19.96 -6.34 -2.59
CA ALA A 24 20.90 -6.93 -3.56
C ALA A 24 21.22 -8.40 -3.22
N PHE A 25 21.47 -8.69 -1.94
CA PHE A 25 21.66 -10.05 -1.46
C PHE A 25 20.44 -10.93 -1.70
N SER A 26 19.24 -10.40 -1.48
CA SER A 26 17.98 -11.12 -1.69
C SER A 26 17.77 -11.46 -3.17
N PHE A 27 18.05 -10.54 -4.08
CA PHE A 27 17.98 -10.80 -5.53
C PHE A 27 19.02 -11.84 -5.96
N TYR A 28 20.24 -11.74 -5.44
CA TYR A 28 21.27 -12.74 -5.71
C TYR A 28 20.86 -14.13 -5.20
N SER A 29 20.39 -14.22 -3.94
CA SER A 29 19.93 -15.50 -3.37
C SER A 29 18.73 -16.07 -4.11
N GLY A 30 17.78 -15.22 -4.55
CA GLY A 30 16.63 -15.64 -5.34
C GLY A 30 17.03 -16.22 -6.70
N SER A 31 17.99 -15.58 -7.39
CA SER A 31 18.47 -16.04 -8.70
C SER A 31 19.27 -17.36 -8.65
N GLN A 32 19.73 -17.77 -7.48
CA GLN A 32 20.45 -19.05 -7.27
C GLN A 32 19.51 -20.22 -6.96
N LYS A 33 18.19 -19.99 -6.83
CA LYS A 33 17.22 -21.05 -6.59
C LYS A 33 17.12 -21.99 -7.78
N THR A 34 17.12 -23.30 -7.52
CA THR A 34 17.12 -24.38 -8.48
C THR A 34 15.88 -25.26 -8.36
N ILE A 35 15.67 -26.16 -9.31
CA ILE A 35 14.58 -27.17 -9.27
C ILE A 35 14.72 -28.07 -8.02
N GLU A 36 15.94 -28.34 -7.55
CA GLU A 36 16.14 -29.11 -6.33
C GLU A 36 15.59 -28.40 -5.10
N ASP A 37 15.76 -27.05 -5.00
CA ASP A 37 15.12 -26.25 -3.94
C ASP A 37 13.60 -26.36 -4.00
N ALA A 38 13.00 -26.34 -5.19
CA ALA A 38 11.56 -26.48 -5.38
C ALA A 38 11.06 -27.86 -4.92
N LYS A 39 11.77 -28.94 -5.30
CA LYS A 39 11.46 -30.31 -4.83
C LYS A 39 11.49 -30.43 -3.33
N HIS A 40 12.52 -29.91 -2.66
CA HIS A 40 12.61 -29.92 -1.20
C HIS A 40 11.43 -29.20 -0.52
N VAL A 41 10.97 -28.12 -1.12
CA VAL A 41 9.81 -27.36 -0.59
C VAL A 41 8.53 -28.17 -0.76
N ILE A 42 8.33 -28.80 -1.92
CA ILE A 42 7.17 -29.66 -2.19
C ILE A 42 7.16 -30.87 -1.24
N GLU A 43 8.29 -31.55 -1.05
CA GLU A 43 8.41 -32.67 -0.13
C GLU A 43 8.14 -32.26 1.32
N ALA A 44 8.65 -31.07 1.74
CA ALA A 44 8.41 -30.55 3.08
C ALA A 44 6.92 -30.24 3.32
N SER A 45 6.20 -29.74 2.32
CA SER A 45 4.76 -29.47 2.42
C SER A 45 3.93 -30.76 2.56
N HIS A 46 4.29 -31.81 1.84
CA HIS A 46 3.66 -33.14 1.97
C HIS A 46 3.87 -33.77 3.34
N ASN A 47 5.08 -33.64 3.91
CA ASN A 47 5.39 -34.20 5.23
C ASN A 47 4.66 -33.49 6.39
N VAL A 48 4.37 -32.20 6.27
CA VAL A 48 3.58 -31.44 7.26
C VAL A 48 2.09 -31.83 7.20
N GLY A 49 1.56 -32.14 6.01
CA GLY A 49 0.18 -32.59 5.82
C GLY A 49 -0.12 -33.96 6.45
N HIS A 50 0.85 -34.85 6.55
CA HIS A 50 0.67 -36.17 7.18
C HIS A 50 0.76 -36.19 8.71
N GLY A 51 1.21 -35.10 9.34
CA GLY A 51 1.32 -34.99 10.81
C GLY A 51 0.07 -34.51 11.55
N SER A 52 -0.95 -34.02 10.85
CA SER A 52 -2.17 -33.40 11.43
C SER A 52 -3.49 -34.03 10.99
N SER A 53 -3.47 -35.26 10.47
CA SER A 53 -4.68 -35.96 10.01
C SER A 53 -5.34 -36.78 11.10
N HIS A 54 -6.09 -36.09 11.98
CA HIS A 54 -7.27 -36.63 12.67
C HIS A 54 -8.19 -35.45 13.02
N GLU A 55 -8.93 -34.91 12.05
CA GLU A 55 -10.25 -34.26 12.24
C GLU A 55 -10.80 -33.40 11.07
N GLU A 56 -10.15 -33.31 9.90
CA GLU A 56 -10.68 -32.47 8.79
C GLU A 56 -10.71 -33.19 7.42
N THR A 57 -11.08 -34.45 7.37
CA THR A 57 -11.20 -35.24 6.11
C THR A 57 -12.61 -35.26 5.55
N ALA A 58 -13.33 -34.13 5.48
CA ALA A 58 -14.66 -34.11 4.84
C ALA A 58 -14.88 -33.04 3.76
N VAL A 59 -13.94 -32.09 3.54
CA VAL A 59 -14.19 -30.97 2.61
C VAL A 59 -13.26 -30.96 1.38
N HIS A 60 -12.19 -31.74 1.39
CA HIS A 60 -11.19 -31.70 0.29
C HIS A 60 -11.43 -32.68 -0.85
N ASN A 61 -12.35 -33.65 -0.70
CA ASN A 61 -12.64 -34.62 -1.76
C ASN A 61 -13.77 -34.21 -2.70
N ASP A 62 -14.58 -33.19 -2.37
CA ASP A 62 -15.73 -32.80 -3.20
C ASP A 62 -15.40 -31.88 -4.38
N VAL A 63 -14.23 -31.26 -4.41
CA VAL A 63 -13.83 -30.37 -5.52
C VAL A 63 -13.09 -31.13 -6.64
N ALA A 64 -12.40 -32.21 -6.30
CA ALA A 64 -11.70 -33.05 -7.29
C ALA A 64 -12.65 -34.03 -8.04
N ASP A 65 -13.81 -34.34 -7.45
CA ASP A 65 -14.77 -35.29 -8.05
C ASP A 65 -15.79 -34.61 -9.02
N LEU A 66 -15.91 -33.31 -9.03
CA LEU A 66 -16.83 -32.60 -9.93
C LEU A 66 -16.31 -32.43 -11.36
N GLU A 67 -15.00 -32.54 -11.59
CA GLU A 67 -14.41 -32.52 -12.95
C GLU A 67 -14.38 -33.88 -13.65
N ASN A 68 -14.64 -34.98 -12.94
CA ASN A 68 -14.50 -36.35 -13.48
C ASN A 68 -15.81 -37.02 -13.91
N HIS A 69 -16.97 -36.35 -13.88
CA HIS A 69 -18.25 -37.00 -14.21
C HIS A 69 -18.79 -36.79 -15.64
N THR A 70 -18.06 -36.12 -16.55
CA THR A 70 -18.51 -35.91 -17.94
C THR A 70 -17.77 -36.70 -19.02
N ALA A 71 -16.85 -37.60 -18.68
CA ALA A 71 -16.15 -38.40 -19.69
C ALA A 71 -15.97 -39.85 -19.25
N LYS A 72 -17.05 -40.65 -19.29
CA LYS A 72 -16.93 -42.11 -19.35
C LYS A 72 -17.92 -42.69 -20.37
N ALA A 73 -17.47 -42.78 -21.61
CA ALA A 73 -17.89 -43.82 -22.54
C ALA A 73 -16.72 -44.17 -23.44
N ASP A 74 -16.25 -45.44 -23.30
CA ASP A 74 -15.50 -46.26 -24.24
C ASP A 74 -14.06 -45.86 -24.63
N THR A 75 -13.05 -46.55 -24.17
CA THR A 75 -12.41 -47.69 -24.85
C THR A 75 -11.09 -48.08 -24.15
N HIS A 76 -10.91 -49.38 -23.96
CA HIS A 76 -9.62 -50.02 -23.67
C HIS A 76 -8.61 -49.75 -24.82
N VAL A 77 -7.50 -49.10 -24.49
CA VAL A 77 -6.09 -49.28 -25.00
C VAL A 77 -5.27 -48.08 -24.48
N ALA A 78 -4.28 -48.37 -23.69
CA ALA A 78 -3.00 -47.68 -23.50
C ALA A 78 -2.61 -47.50 -22.02
N ALA A 79 -1.89 -48.48 -21.47
CA ALA A 79 -1.24 -48.39 -20.17
C ALA A 79 0.02 -47.52 -20.18
N ASP A 80 0.50 -47.09 -21.37
CA ASP A 80 1.75 -46.31 -21.54
C ASP A 80 1.52 -44.76 -21.61
N ALA A 81 0.28 -44.30 -21.74
CA ALA A 81 -0.01 -42.88 -21.84
C ALA A 81 -0.29 -42.20 -20.45
N HIS A 82 -0.53 -43.00 -19.41
CA HIS A 82 -0.85 -42.50 -18.08
C HIS A 82 0.39 -42.08 -17.27
N ASP A 83 1.55 -42.68 -17.56
CA ASP A 83 2.81 -42.39 -16.86
C ASP A 83 3.44 -41.07 -17.36
N THR A 84 3.36 -40.81 -18.67
CA THR A 84 3.93 -39.60 -19.28
C THR A 84 3.13 -38.31 -19.01
N SER A 85 1.83 -38.38 -18.67
CA SER A 85 1.03 -37.22 -18.30
C SER A 85 1.32 -36.82 -16.85
N SER A 86 1.44 -37.78 -15.95
CA SER A 86 1.79 -37.56 -14.53
C SER A 86 3.18 -36.93 -14.39
N ASP A 87 4.16 -37.40 -15.13
CA ASP A 87 5.54 -36.86 -15.11
C ASP A 87 5.61 -35.42 -15.63
N LYS A 88 4.78 -35.05 -16.61
CA LYS A 88 4.68 -33.68 -17.13
C LYS A 88 4.03 -32.76 -16.09
N GLU A 89 2.92 -33.16 -15.50
CA GLU A 89 2.22 -32.38 -14.46
C GLU A 89 3.13 -32.12 -13.25
N HIS A 90 3.92 -33.12 -12.83
CA HIS A 90 4.90 -32.96 -11.75
C HIS A 90 6.02 -31.98 -12.15
N ALA A 91 6.55 -32.06 -13.36
CA ALA A 91 7.60 -31.17 -13.83
C ALA A 91 7.09 -29.71 -13.96
N GLU A 92 5.87 -29.50 -14.42
CA GLU A 92 5.23 -28.18 -14.49
C GLU A 92 4.99 -27.60 -13.09
N HIS A 93 4.56 -28.41 -12.14
CA HIS A 93 4.39 -27.99 -10.76
C HIS A 93 5.72 -27.59 -10.09
N GLU A 94 6.79 -28.38 -10.30
CA GLU A 94 8.13 -28.04 -9.82
C GLU A 94 8.64 -26.72 -10.41
N LEU A 95 8.43 -26.50 -11.69
CA LEU A 95 8.80 -25.26 -12.38
C LEU A 95 8.01 -24.06 -11.84
N HIS A 96 6.71 -24.24 -11.60
CA HIS A 96 5.87 -23.20 -11.00
C HIS A 96 6.35 -22.78 -9.61
N VAL A 97 6.65 -23.74 -8.74
CA VAL A 97 7.20 -23.48 -7.40
C VAL A 97 8.56 -22.80 -7.49
N LEU A 98 9.43 -23.21 -8.44
CA LEU A 98 10.70 -22.52 -8.66
C LEU A 98 10.50 -21.05 -9.04
N HIS A 99 9.58 -20.75 -9.96
CA HIS A 99 9.27 -19.37 -10.34
C HIS A 99 8.75 -18.55 -9.15
N GLN A 100 7.93 -19.13 -8.27
CA GLN A 100 7.46 -18.49 -7.05
C GLN A 100 8.64 -18.14 -6.11
N LEU A 101 9.58 -19.07 -5.91
CA LEU A 101 10.76 -18.85 -5.08
C LEU A 101 11.69 -17.77 -5.64
N GLN A 102 11.90 -17.75 -6.95
CA GLN A 102 12.72 -16.76 -7.65
C GLN A 102 12.05 -15.37 -7.67
N ASN A 103 10.72 -15.33 -7.73
CA ASN A 103 9.94 -14.08 -7.77
C ASN A 103 9.81 -13.42 -6.39
N ARG A 104 10.02 -14.13 -5.30
CA ARG A 104 9.82 -13.64 -3.94
C ARG A 104 10.60 -12.34 -3.61
N PRO A 105 11.89 -12.16 -3.94
CA PRO A 105 12.59 -10.90 -3.71
C PRO A 105 11.96 -9.72 -4.45
N TRP A 106 11.45 -9.94 -5.67
CA TRP A 106 10.75 -8.94 -6.46
C TRP A 106 9.42 -8.54 -5.81
N SER A 107 8.65 -9.52 -5.34
CA SER A 107 7.36 -9.30 -4.68
C SER A 107 7.53 -8.56 -3.36
N ALA A 108 8.51 -8.94 -2.53
CA ALA A 108 8.82 -8.25 -1.28
C ALA A 108 9.26 -6.79 -1.51
N PHE A 109 10.08 -6.56 -2.53
CA PHE A 109 10.49 -5.21 -2.93
C PHE A 109 9.31 -4.40 -3.45
N TYR A 110 8.43 -5.03 -4.25
CA TYR A 110 7.23 -4.41 -4.79
C TYR A 110 6.24 -3.98 -3.71
N VAL A 111 5.99 -4.81 -2.70
CA VAL A 111 5.14 -4.48 -1.54
C VAL A 111 5.63 -3.20 -0.84
N ALA A 112 6.92 -3.14 -0.49
CA ALA A 112 7.48 -1.99 0.20
C ALA A 112 7.51 -0.72 -0.68
N LEU A 113 7.79 -0.87 -1.97
CA LEU A 113 7.76 0.19 -2.95
C LEU A 113 6.36 0.76 -3.12
N PHE A 114 5.37 -0.10 -3.36
CA PHE A 114 3.97 0.30 -3.53
C PHE A 114 3.44 1.01 -2.29
N PHE A 115 3.72 0.47 -1.09
CA PHE A 115 3.32 1.08 0.17
C PHE A 115 3.95 2.48 0.36
N SER A 116 5.26 2.63 0.11
CA SER A 116 5.95 3.92 0.25
C SER A 116 5.49 4.96 -0.78
N LEU A 117 5.28 4.55 -2.04
CA LEU A 117 4.75 5.41 -3.10
C LEU A 117 3.30 5.81 -2.78
N GLY A 118 2.48 4.85 -2.39
CA GLY A 118 1.09 5.06 -2.04
C GLY A 118 0.92 6.03 -0.87
N ILE A 119 1.68 5.87 0.21
CA ILE A 119 1.68 6.83 1.32
C ILE A 119 1.95 8.25 0.82
N THR A 120 2.98 8.44 0.02
CA THR A 120 3.36 9.79 -0.45
C THR A 120 2.37 10.38 -1.44
N LEU A 121 1.75 9.54 -2.27
CA LEU A 121 0.66 9.93 -3.17
C LEU A 121 -0.57 10.37 -2.37
N LEU A 122 -0.97 9.62 -1.37
CA LEU A 122 -2.14 9.95 -0.54
C LEU A 122 -1.89 11.17 0.37
N VAL A 123 -0.64 11.41 0.81
CA VAL A 123 -0.27 12.69 1.43
C VAL A 123 -0.49 13.86 0.46
N LEU A 124 -0.12 13.71 -0.82
CA LEU A 124 -0.34 14.72 -1.84
C LEU A 124 -1.83 14.94 -2.11
N ALA A 125 -2.62 13.88 -2.16
CA ALA A 125 -4.08 13.96 -2.31
C ALA A 125 -4.74 14.62 -1.10
N PHE A 126 -4.35 14.25 0.11
CA PHE A 126 -4.87 14.86 1.35
C PHE A 126 -4.51 16.35 1.42
N TYR A 127 -3.28 16.72 1.04
CA TYR A 127 -2.89 18.13 0.89
C TYR A 127 -3.82 18.90 -0.09
N ALA A 128 -4.13 18.30 -1.23
CA ALA A 128 -5.03 18.91 -2.20
C ALA A 128 -6.46 19.03 -1.66
N ILE A 129 -6.96 18.02 -0.93
CA ILE A 129 -8.25 18.05 -0.24
C ILE A 129 -8.31 19.22 0.75
N GLN A 130 -7.27 19.41 1.58
CA GLN A 130 -7.22 20.52 2.55
C GLN A 130 -7.30 21.89 1.85
N ARG A 131 -6.64 22.04 0.70
CA ARG A 131 -6.70 23.29 -0.08
C ARG A 131 -8.06 23.51 -0.73
N VAL A 132 -8.68 22.48 -1.28
CA VAL A 132 -10.00 22.58 -1.94
C VAL A 132 -11.12 22.76 -0.93
N ALA A 133 -11.03 22.10 0.21
CA ALA A 133 -11.98 22.30 1.32
C ALA A 133 -11.78 23.63 2.05
N GLN A 134 -10.73 24.40 1.72
CA GLN A 134 -10.39 25.69 2.37
C GLN A 134 -10.29 25.58 3.90
N VAL A 135 -9.69 24.50 4.35
CA VAL A 135 -9.64 24.14 5.77
C VAL A 135 -8.62 25.00 6.51
N GLY A 136 -9.06 25.72 7.55
CA GLY A 136 -8.20 26.60 8.33
C GLY A 136 -7.27 25.86 9.31
N TRP A 137 -7.74 24.80 9.97
CA TRP A 137 -6.98 24.13 11.03
C TRP A 137 -5.63 23.57 10.58
N SER A 138 -5.51 23.07 9.35
CA SER A 138 -4.35 22.31 8.87
C SER A 138 -3.24 23.15 8.25
N ILE A 139 -3.38 24.47 8.18
CA ILE A 139 -2.44 25.35 7.46
C ILE A 139 -1.00 25.22 7.99
N LEU A 140 -0.82 25.18 9.30
CA LEU A 140 0.49 25.00 9.93
C LEU A 140 1.15 23.64 9.63
N ILE A 141 0.34 22.66 9.18
CA ILE A 141 0.81 21.29 8.84
C ILE A 141 1.09 21.16 7.34
N LEU A 142 0.62 22.09 6.47
CA LEU A 142 0.79 22.01 5.03
C LEU A 142 2.24 21.81 4.61
N ARG A 143 3.20 22.48 5.27
CA ARG A 143 4.63 22.35 4.96
C ARG A 143 5.18 20.95 5.29
N VAL A 144 4.61 20.28 6.30
CA VAL A 144 4.93 18.90 6.62
C VAL A 144 4.46 17.96 5.50
N MET A 145 3.21 18.12 5.07
CA MET A 145 2.66 17.34 3.95
C MET A 145 3.48 17.55 2.67
N GLU A 146 3.79 18.80 2.30
CA GLU A 146 4.64 19.13 1.15
C GLU A 146 6.04 18.51 1.26
N ALA A 147 6.60 18.42 2.46
CA ALA A 147 7.91 17.80 2.67
C ALA A 147 7.87 16.28 2.46
N ILE A 148 6.82 15.60 2.94
CA ILE A 148 6.62 14.16 2.75
C ILE A 148 6.47 13.83 1.26
N THR A 149 5.76 14.65 0.50
CA THR A 149 5.60 14.43 -0.95
C THR A 149 6.92 14.47 -1.73
N ALA A 150 8.03 14.91 -1.12
CA ALA A 150 9.35 14.85 -1.77
C ALA A 150 9.78 13.42 -2.11
N ASN A 151 9.26 12.43 -1.40
CA ASN A 151 9.53 11.02 -1.65
C ASN A 151 8.79 10.47 -2.89
N LEU A 152 7.79 11.20 -3.44
CA LEU A 152 7.01 10.72 -4.59
C LEU A 152 7.88 10.53 -5.84
N LEU A 153 8.79 11.47 -6.14
CA LEU A 153 9.62 11.36 -7.34
C LEU A 153 10.58 10.15 -7.32
N PRO A 154 11.41 9.94 -6.29
CA PRO A 154 12.30 8.78 -6.27
C PRO A 154 11.53 7.45 -6.28
N THR A 155 10.42 7.33 -5.54
CA THR A 155 9.59 6.12 -5.56
C THR A 155 8.90 5.92 -6.91
N SER A 156 8.47 6.99 -7.60
CA SER A 156 7.94 6.92 -8.97
C SER A 156 8.97 6.39 -9.97
N ILE A 157 10.22 6.85 -9.87
CA ILE A 157 11.30 6.37 -10.74
C ILE A 157 11.56 4.89 -10.51
N ILE A 158 11.65 4.46 -9.25
CA ILE A 158 11.86 3.05 -8.91
C ILE A 158 10.67 2.20 -9.38
N MET A 159 9.43 2.67 -9.22
CA MET A 159 8.24 1.97 -9.72
C MET A 159 8.28 1.80 -11.24
N LEU A 160 8.64 2.86 -11.96
CA LEU A 160 8.78 2.78 -13.42
C LEU A 160 9.85 1.76 -13.82
N VAL A 161 10.98 1.69 -13.10
CA VAL A 161 12.03 0.69 -13.37
C VAL A 161 11.50 -0.74 -13.15
N VAL A 162 10.74 -0.97 -12.07
CA VAL A 162 10.15 -2.30 -11.79
C VAL A 162 9.13 -2.67 -12.87
N ILE A 163 8.26 -1.74 -13.28
CA ILE A 163 7.27 -1.97 -14.34
C ILE A 163 7.96 -2.29 -15.69
N VAL A 164 9.00 -1.53 -16.05
CA VAL A 164 9.77 -1.80 -17.27
C VAL A 164 10.45 -3.16 -17.19
N ALA A 165 11.01 -3.54 -16.04
CA ALA A 165 11.58 -4.86 -15.82
C ALA A 165 10.55 -5.99 -16.00
N SER A 166 9.30 -5.78 -15.55
CA SER A 166 8.19 -6.72 -15.77
C SER A 166 7.82 -6.84 -17.24
N VAL A 167 7.70 -5.71 -17.95
CA VAL A 167 7.43 -5.70 -19.41
C VAL A 167 8.55 -6.34 -20.22
N MET A 168 9.79 -6.30 -19.74
CA MET A 168 10.95 -6.98 -20.33
C MET A 168 11.10 -8.44 -19.87
N HIS A 169 10.13 -9.00 -19.15
CA HIS A 169 10.15 -10.37 -18.60
C HIS A 169 11.35 -10.68 -17.68
N LEU A 170 11.93 -9.64 -17.03
CA LEU A 170 13.01 -9.82 -16.05
C LEU A 170 12.50 -10.23 -14.66
N ASN A 171 11.20 -10.18 -14.45
CA ASN A 171 10.51 -10.68 -13.27
C ASN A 171 9.11 -11.18 -13.65
N HIS A 172 8.49 -11.95 -12.75
CA HIS A 172 7.17 -12.54 -12.94
C HIS A 172 6.15 -11.97 -11.94
N VAL A 173 6.26 -10.68 -11.61
CA VAL A 173 5.33 -10.03 -10.67
C VAL A 173 3.91 -9.97 -11.23
N PHE A 174 3.76 -9.80 -12.55
CA PHE A 174 2.47 -9.76 -13.23
C PHE A 174 2.25 -11.04 -14.05
N PRO A 175 1.49 -12.04 -13.55
CA PRO A 175 1.30 -13.35 -14.19
C PRO A 175 0.72 -13.26 -15.60
N TRP A 176 -0.16 -12.30 -15.86
CA TRP A 176 -0.79 -12.10 -17.17
C TRP A 176 0.18 -11.67 -18.29
N MET A 177 1.42 -11.27 -17.95
CA MET A 177 2.48 -10.95 -18.92
C MET A 177 3.27 -12.19 -19.34
N ALA A 178 2.98 -13.38 -18.81
CA ALA A 178 3.69 -14.59 -19.19
C ALA A 178 3.55 -14.87 -20.71
N GLU A 179 4.59 -15.45 -21.32
CA GLU A 179 4.57 -15.75 -22.74
C GLU A 179 3.52 -16.82 -23.06
N GLY A 180 2.76 -16.59 -24.13
CA GLY A 180 1.76 -17.54 -24.62
C GLY A 180 0.37 -17.41 -23.98
N THR A 181 0.16 -16.57 -22.96
CA THR A 181 -1.14 -16.47 -22.26
C THR A 181 -2.29 -16.00 -23.16
N VAL A 182 -2.02 -15.27 -24.24
CA VAL A 182 -3.01 -14.76 -25.21
C VAL A 182 -2.88 -15.43 -26.59
N ASP A 183 -2.03 -16.43 -26.74
CA ASP A 183 -1.86 -17.17 -28.00
C ASP A 183 -2.63 -18.50 -27.94
N PRO A 184 -3.73 -18.66 -28.72
CA PRO A 184 -4.54 -19.90 -28.72
C PRO A 184 -3.79 -21.18 -29.11
N MET A 185 -2.57 -21.05 -29.66
CA MET A 185 -1.73 -22.18 -30.05
C MET A 185 -0.69 -22.55 -29.00
N SER A 186 -0.62 -21.80 -27.91
CA SER A 186 0.31 -22.02 -26.79
C SER A 186 -0.30 -22.94 -25.74
N ASP A 187 0.55 -23.78 -25.11
CA ASP A 187 0.15 -24.60 -23.96
C ASP A 187 -0.23 -23.72 -22.73
N ASN A 188 0.24 -22.45 -22.69
CA ASN A 188 -0.07 -21.49 -21.63
C ASN A 188 -1.28 -20.60 -21.95
N TYR A 189 -2.11 -20.94 -22.94
CA TYR A 189 -3.25 -20.12 -23.32
C TYR A 189 -4.30 -20.01 -22.19
N ASP A 190 -4.69 -18.77 -21.89
CA ASP A 190 -5.72 -18.46 -20.91
C ASP A 190 -6.83 -17.61 -21.53
N ALA A 191 -8.00 -18.22 -21.71
CA ALA A 191 -9.15 -17.58 -22.35
C ALA A 191 -9.69 -16.36 -21.55
N ILE A 192 -9.50 -16.31 -20.21
CA ILE A 192 -9.94 -15.21 -19.36
C ILE A 192 -9.00 -14.00 -19.54
N ILE A 193 -7.69 -14.26 -19.62
CA ILE A 193 -6.69 -13.21 -19.87
C ILE A 193 -6.84 -12.68 -21.30
N ASP A 194 -7.03 -13.56 -22.28
CA ASP A 194 -7.25 -13.16 -23.68
C ASP A 194 -8.50 -12.28 -23.81
N GLY A 195 -9.61 -12.65 -23.15
CA GLY A 195 -10.83 -11.85 -23.11
C GLY A 195 -10.64 -10.43 -22.50
N LYS A 196 -9.59 -10.24 -21.68
CA LYS A 196 -9.19 -8.96 -21.07
C LYS A 196 -8.04 -8.26 -21.78
N SER A 197 -7.50 -8.80 -22.87
CA SER A 197 -6.31 -8.32 -23.59
C SER A 197 -6.42 -6.88 -24.09
N GLY A 198 -7.65 -6.37 -24.30
CA GLY A 198 -7.90 -4.96 -24.58
C GLY A 198 -7.42 -4.01 -23.48
N TRP A 199 -7.47 -4.42 -22.23
CA TRP A 199 -6.97 -3.68 -21.07
C TRP A 199 -5.62 -4.23 -20.58
N MET A 200 -5.51 -5.54 -20.40
CA MET A 200 -4.33 -6.25 -19.88
C MET A 200 -3.35 -6.55 -21.02
N ASN A 201 -2.68 -5.51 -21.52
CA ASN A 201 -1.61 -5.61 -22.49
C ASN A 201 -0.42 -4.77 -22.05
N ALA A 202 0.80 -5.27 -22.30
CA ALA A 202 2.05 -4.68 -21.79
C ALA A 202 2.25 -3.24 -22.24
N THR A 203 1.92 -2.90 -23.50
CA THR A 203 2.07 -1.55 -24.05
C THR A 203 1.10 -0.57 -23.37
N GLY A 204 -0.19 -0.93 -23.29
CA GLY A 204 -1.21 -0.10 -22.65
C GLY A 204 -0.93 0.08 -21.17
N PHE A 205 -0.53 -0.97 -20.47
CA PHE A 205 -0.14 -0.93 -19.05
C PHE A 205 1.03 0.02 -18.80
N LEU A 206 2.08 -0.04 -19.64
CA LEU A 206 3.23 0.85 -19.52
C LEU A 206 2.83 2.32 -19.76
N ILE A 207 2.05 2.59 -20.80
CA ILE A 207 1.58 3.96 -21.12
C ILE A 207 0.73 4.52 -19.99
N ARG A 208 -0.23 3.75 -19.45
CA ARG A 208 -1.07 4.16 -18.32
C ARG A 208 -0.22 4.44 -17.08
N SER A 209 0.70 3.55 -16.75
CA SER A 209 1.61 3.70 -15.60
C SER A 209 2.48 4.97 -15.71
N ILE A 210 3.03 5.25 -16.89
CA ILE A 210 3.77 6.50 -17.14
C ILE A 210 2.85 7.71 -16.96
N ALA A 211 1.62 7.65 -17.46
CA ALA A 211 0.66 8.75 -17.34
C ALA A 211 0.32 9.04 -15.87
N TYR A 212 0.05 8.01 -15.05
CA TYR A 212 -0.19 8.19 -13.61
C TYR A 212 0.98 8.90 -12.93
N LEU A 213 2.19 8.36 -13.09
CA LEU A 213 3.39 8.92 -12.47
C LEU A 213 3.68 10.35 -12.93
N LEU A 214 3.44 10.68 -14.20
CA LEU A 214 3.62 12.03 -14.73
C LEU A 214 2.59 13.02 -14.16
N ILE A 215 1.31 12.65 -14.11
CA ILE A 215 0.24 13.51 -13.56
C ILE A 215 0.53 13.86 -12.11
N TRP A 216 0.85 12.85 -11.28
CA TRP A 216 1.09 13.06 -9.86
C TRP A 216 2.34 13.89 -9.58
N ASN A 217 3.44 13.60 -10.26
CA ASN A 217 4.67 14.38 -10.12
C ASN A 217 4.54 15.80 -10.68
N ALA A 218 3.86 15.99 -11.81
CA ALA A 218 3.62 17.32 -12.39
C ALA A 218 2.86 18.22 -11.39
N TYR A 219 1.76 17.72 -10.80
CA TYR A 219 1.04 18.47 -9.77
C TYR A 219 1.92 18.75 -8.55
N ARG A 220 2.64 17.74 -8.06
CA ARG A 220 3.55 17.91 -6.91
C ARG A 220 4.59 18.99 -7.15
N PHE A 221 5.24 19.02 -8.33
CA PHE A 221 6.23 20.03 -8.67
C PHE A 221 5.60 21.42 -8.80
N PHE A 222 4.46 21.50 -9.47
CA PHE A 222 3.72 22.74 -9.63
C PHE A 222 3.32 23.32 -8.27
N ILE A 223 2.63 22.53 -7.44
CA ILE A 223 2.06 23.01 -6.18
C ILE A 223 3.14 23.41 -5.17
N ARG A 224 4.25 22.64 -5.09
CA ARG A 224 5.37 22.97 -4.21
C ARG A 224 6.02 24.30 -4.57
N ARG A 225 6.27 24.54 -5.86
CA ARG A 225 6.84 25.80 -6.34
C ARG A 225 5.88 26.97 -6.10
N SER A 226 4.62 26.79 -6.39
CA SER A 226 3.60 27.81 -6.28
C SER A 226 3.28 28.14 -4.82
N SER A 227 3.26 27.13 -3.92
CA SER A 227 3.08 27.32 -2.50
C SER A 227 4.22 28.11 -1.84
N ILE A 228 5.47 27.88 -2.25
CA ILE A 228 6.60 28.68 -1.76
C ILE A 228 6.52 30.13 -2.28
N LYS A 229 6.09 30.31 -3.54
CA LYS A 229 5.90 31.65 -4.11
C LYS A 229 4.75 32.40 -3.42
N GLU A 230 3.72 31.70 -2.96
CA GLU A 230 2.58 32.24 -2.23
C GLU A 230 3.04 33.00 -0.97
N ASP A 231 4.12 32.55 -0.28
CA ASP A 231 4.63 33.20 0.93
C ASP A 231 5.11 34.65 0.73
N THR A 232 5.56 34.97 -0.48
CA THR A 232 6.09 36.30 -0.83
C THR A 232 5.20 37.05 -1.82
N ALA A 233 4.08 36.43 -2.24
CA ALA A 233 3.17 37.04 -3.20
C ALA A 233 2.38 38.18 -2.59
N ASN A 234 2.46 39.38 -3.18
CA ASN A 234 1.64 40.54 -2.83
C ASN A 234 0.63 40.80 -3.95
N ASP A 235 -0.19 39.79 -4.29
CA ASP A 235 -1.01 39.77 -5.50
C ASP A 235 -2.53 39.68 -5.24
N GLY A 236 -2.96 40.01 -4.00
CA GLY A 236 -4.38 39.95 -3.63
C GLY A 236 -4.99 38.56 -3.74
N ASN A 237 -4.28 37.53 -3.31
CA ASN A 237 -4.69 36.10 -3.32
C ASN A 237 -4.80 35.46 -4.72
N LYS A 238 -4.22 36.05 -5.77
CA LYS A 238 -4.24 35.44 -7.11
C LYS A 238 -3.48 34.11 -7.12
N THR A 239 -2.29 34.06 -6.50
CA THR A 239 -1.51 32.81 -6.37
C THR A 239 -2.26 31.75 -5.58
N TYR A 240 -2.93 32.11 -4.48
CA TYR A 240 -3.79 31.20 -3.72
C TYR A 240 -4.91 30.61 -4.58
N LYS A 241 -5.68 31.44 -5.31
CA LYS A 241 -6.75 30.99 -6.21
C LYS A 241 -6.23 30.07 -7.32
N LYS A 242 -5.05 30.35 -7.88
CA LYS A 242 -4.39 29.47 -8.85
C LYS A 242 -4.06 28.11 -8.24
N ASN A 243 -3.55 28.07 -7.00
CA ASN A 243 -3.25 26.83 -6.28
C ASN A 243 -4.52 26.06 -5.96
N PHE A 244 -5.60 26.74 -5.59
CA PHE A 244 -6.92 26.13 -5.39
C PHE A 244 -7.41 25.43 -6.67
N THR A 245 -7.46 26.16 -7.81
CA THR A 245 -7.90 25.60 -9.09
C THR A 245 -7.05 24.40 -9.52
N ALA A 246 -5.73 24.47 -9.37
CA ALA A 246 -4.84 23.37 -9.68
C ALA A 246 -5.10 22.15 -8.79
N SER A 247 -5.44 22.35 -7.52
CA SER A 247 -5.79 21.28 -6.60
C SER A 247 -7.12 20.61 -6.95
N VAL A 248 -8.12 21.39 -7.42
CA VAL A 248 -9.40 20.85 -7.93
C VAL A 248 -9.16 19.96 -9.14
N ILE A 249 -8.38 20.45 -10.12
CA ILE A 249 -8.06 19.67 -11.33
C ILE A 249 -7.30 18.38 -10.95
N PHE A 250 -6.35 18.50 -10.04
CA PHE A 250 -5.58 17.35 -9.59
C PHE A 250 -6.48 16.31 -8.90
N LEU A 251 -7.37 16.70 -7.99
CA LEU A 251 -8.25 15.75 -7.32
C LEU A 251 -9.18 15.02 -8.30
N PHE A 252 -9.68 15.72 -9.32
CA PHE A 252 -10.46 15.07 -10.37
C PHE A 252 -9.64 14.01 -11.12
N LEU A 253 -8.43 14.36 -11.54
CA LEU A 253 -7.52 13.42 -12.20
C LEU A 253 -7.04 12.31 -11.27
N PHE A 254 -6.82 12.63 -9.98
CA PHE A 254 -6.38 11.68 -8.97
C PHE A 254 -7.43 10.57 -8.76
N MET A 255 -8.71 10.91 -8.63
CA MET A 255 -9.78 9.91 -8.44
C MET A 255 -9.82 8.89 -9.58
N ILE A 256 -9.65 9.34 -10.82
CA ILE A 256 -9.60 8.47 -11.99
C ILE A 256 -8.32 7.62 -11.98
N THR A 257 -7.17 8.27 -11.83
CA THR A 257 -5.86 7.59 -11.93
C THR A 257 -5.57 6.68 -10.75
N GLU A 258 -6.11 6.95 -9.56
CA GLU A 258 -5.98 6.09 -8.39
C GLU A 258 -6.76 4.80 -8.57
N SER A 259 -8.01 4.87 -9.01
CA SER A 259 -8.83 3.69 -9.28
C SER A 259 -8.19 2.82 -10.37
N MET A 260 -7.74 3.43 -11.48
CA MET A 260 -7.05 2.72 -12.55
C MET A 260 -5.72 2.11 -12.09
N MET A 261 -4.96 2.82 -11.26
CA MET A 261 -3.71 2.35 -10.67
C MET A 261 -3.95 1.12 -9.77
N SER A 262 -4.99 1.12 -8.94
CA SER A 262 -5.30 -0.02 -8.08
C SER A 262 -5.70 -1.26 -8.90
N TRP A 263 -6.37 -1.07 -10.05
CA TRP A 263 -6.68 -2.17 -10.97
C TRP A 263 -5.43 -2.69 -11.70
N ASP A 264 -4.59 -1.78 -12.21
CA ASP A 264 -3.40 -2.16 -12.96
C ASP A 264 -2.31 -2.78 -12.07
N TRP A 265 -2.03 -2.18 -10.90
CA TRP A 265 -0.84 -2.50 -10.12
C TRP A 265 -1.08 -3.50 -8.98
N ILE A 266 -2.33 -3.67 -8.53
CA ILE A 266 -2.64 -4.61 -7.45
C ILE A 266 -3.66 -5.66 -7.91
N MET A 267 -4.85 -5.26 -8.37
CA MET A 267 -5.86 -6.23 -8.77
C MET A 267 -5.41 -7.07 -9.97
N GLY A 268 -4.66 -6.47 -10.91
CA GLY A 268 -4.07 -7.15 -12.05
C GLY A 268 -3.01 -8.22 -11.71
N LEU A 269 -2.58 -8.34 -10.45
CA LEU A 269 -1.72 -9.44 -9.99
C LEU A 269 -2.50 -10.77 -9.93
N ASP A 270 -3.82 -10.71 -9.80
CA ASP A 270 -4.74 -11.84 -9.89
C ASP A 270 -5.69 -11.62 -11.07
N PRO A 271 -5.31 -12.02 -12.29
CA PRO A 271 -6.07 -11.71 -13.50
C PRO A 271 -7.42 -12.40 -13.58
N HIS A 272 -7.64 -13.48 -12.83
CA HIS A 272 -8.89 -14.23 -12.79
C HIS A 272 -9.92 -13.61 -11.85
N TRP A 273 -9.47 -12.79 -10.90
CA TRP A 273 -10.30 -12.15 -9.91
C TRP A 273 -10.55 -10.66 -10.22
N PHE A 274 -11.69 -10.13 -9.80
CA PHE A 274 -11.99 -8.70 -9.86
C PHE A 274 -13.02 -8.29 -8.80
N SER A 275 -12.94 -7.02 -8.37
CA SER A 275 -13.92 -6.41 -7.48
C SER A 275 -13.98 -4.90 -7.71
N THR A 276 -15.19 -4.36 -7.86
CA THR A 276 -15.40 -2.91 -8.05
C THR A 276 -15.07 -2.10 -6.80
N LEU A 277 -15.20 -2.71 -5.61
CA LEU A 277 -14.91 -2.07 -4.32
C LEU A 277 -13.40 -2.00 -4.04
N PHE A 278 -12.59 -2.78 -4.74
CA PHE A 278 -11.17 -2.96 -4.45
C PHE A 278 -10.35 -1.65 -4.55
N GLY A 279 -10.64 -0.79 -5.53
CA GLY A 279 -9.98 0.52 -5.63
C GLY A 279 -10.18 1.39 -4.39
N TRP A 280 -11.40 1.45 -3.87
CA TRP A 280 -11.71 2.16 -2.63
C TRP A 280 -11.03 1.56 -1.41
N TYR A 281 -10.89 0.24 -1.37
CA TYR A 281 -10.18 -0.47 -0.33
C TYR A 281 -8.69 -0.12 -0.33
N VAL A 282 -8.03 -0.12 -1.49
CA VAL A 282 -6.63 0.30 -1.66
C VAL A 282 -6.46 1.77 -1.25
N LEU A 283 -7.34 2.65 -1.70
CA LEU A 283 -7.34 4.06 -1.31
C LEU A 283 -7.41 4.24 0.21
N ALA A 284 -8.31 3.52 0.90
CA ALA A 284 -8.46 3.61 2.35
C ALA A 284 -7.20 3.12 3.08
N THR A 285 -6.63 1.97 2.67
CA THR A 285 -5.37 1.42 3.20
C THR A 285 -4.24 2.46 3.15
N LEU A 286 -4.05 3.07 1.99
CA LEU A 286 -2.99 4.05 1.79
C LEU A 286 -3.28 5.39 2.47
N LEU A 287 -4.55 5.81 2.58
CA LEU A 287 -4.93 7.07 3.20
C LEU A 287 -4.74 7.04 4.73
N VAL A 288 -5.14 5.97 5.41
CA VAL A 288 -4.85 5.81 6.85
C VAL A 288 -3.34 5.85 7.11
N SER A 289 -2.57 5.16 6.28
CA SER A 289 -1.11 5.14 6.37
C SER A 289 -0.50 6.54 6.14
N ALA A 290 -1.03 7.28 5.16
CA ALA A 290 -0.60 8.66 4.87
C ALA A 290 -0.87 9.61 6.05
N LEU A 291 -2.08 9.56 6.64
CA LEU A 291 -2.45 10.35 7.80
C LEU A 291 -1.56 10.06 9.01
N THR A 292 -1.25 8.78 9.21
CA THR A 292 -0.35 8.34 10.28
C THR A 292 1.06 8.89 10.09
N VAL A 293 1.58 8.87 8.86
CA VAL A 293 2.91 9.43 8.56
C VAL A 293 2.91 10.96 8.71
N ILE A 294 1.85 11.65 8.33
CA ILE A 294 1.69 13.10 8.59
C ILE A 294 1.74 13.37 10.09
N ALA A 295 1.02 12.59 10.91
CA ALA A 295 1.02 12.74 12.36
C ALA A 295 2.41 12.53 12.95
N PHE A 296 3.15 11.50 12.52
CA PHE A 296 4.51 11.22 12.99
C PHE A 296 5.49 12.36 12.70
N PHE A 297 5.53 12.86 11.47
CA PHE A 297 6.41 13.97 11.14
C PHE A 297 5.98 15.27 11.82
N THR A 298 4.68 15.51 11.99
CA THR A 298 4.16 16.68 12.70
C THR A 298 4.59 16.66 14.16
N ILE A 299 4.39 15.54 14.87
CA ILE A 299 4.83 15.34 16.25
C ILE A 299 6.36 15.51 16.36
N TYR A 300 7.12 14.92 15.44
CA TYR A 300 8.56 15.05 15.41
C TYR A 300 9.01 16.51 15.23
N PHE A 301 8.51 17.24 14.24
CA PHE A 301 8.92 18.63 14.00
C PHE A 301 8.46 19.54 15.12
N ARG A 302 7.29 19.31 15.72
CA ARG A 302 6.83 20.01 16.91
C ARG A 302 7.79 19.79 18.09
N SER A 303 8.19 18.55 18.35
CA SER A 303 9.13 18.22 19.43
C SER A 303 10.52 18.86 19.26
N LYS A 304 10.88 19.24 18.03
CA LYS A 304 12.12 19.98 17.71
C LYS A 304 11.93 21.49 17.70
N GLY A 305 10.75 22.00 18.07
CA GLY A 305 10.45 23.44 18.04
C GLY A 305 10.38 24.03 16.62
N ALA A 306 10.29 23.17 15.59
CA ALA A 306 10.24 23.62 14.20
C ALA A 306 8.83 24.07 13.75
N LEU A 307 7.81 23.76 14.54
CA LEU A 307 6.40 24.12 14.29
C LEU A 307 5.81 24.82 15.51
N PRO A 308 6.17 26.10 15.77
CA PRO A 308 5.81 26.79 17.02
C PRO A 308 4.30 27.02 17.18
N GLY A 309 3.52 27.09 16.09
CA GLY A 309 2.07 27.30 16.12
C GLY A 309 1.24 26.02 16.24
N VAL A 310 1.88 24.83 16.09
CA VAL A 310 1.13 23.57 16.18
C VAL A 310 0.93 23.19 17.64
N ASN A 311 -0.33 23.14 18.07
CA ASN A 311 -0.77 22.79 19.44
C ASN A 311 -1.37 21.36 19.51
N ASP A 312 -1.88 20.99 20.69
CA ASP A 312 -2.48 19.66 20.90
C ASP A 312 -3.77 19.45 20.12
N SER A 313 -4.52 20.53 19.79
CA SER A 313 -5.73 20.43 18.97
C SER A 313 -5.44 19.96 17.54
N HIS A 314 -4.35 20.41 16.94
CA HIS A 314 -3.91 19.93 15.62
C HIS A 314 -3.55 18.42 15.63
N ILE A 315 -2.87 17.98 16.69
CA ILE A 315 -2.50 16.57 16.86
C ILE A 315 -3.74 15.71 17.10
N HIS A 316 -4.67 16.22 17.93
CA HIS A 316 -5.95 15.56 18.20
C HIS A 316 -6.79 15.38 16.93
N ASP A 317 -6.84 16.37 16.04
CA ASP A 317 -7.59 16.25 14.79
C ASP A 317 -6.92 15.28 13.81
N LEU A 318 -5.60 15.24 13.74
CA LEU A 318 -4.91 14.17 12.98
C LEU A 318 -5.27 12.78 13.52
N ALA A 319 -5.32 12.61 14.84
CA ALA A 319 -5.73 11.35 15.46
C ALA A 319 -7.19 10.98 15.17
N LYS A 320 -8.10 11.98 15.08
CA LYS A 320 -9.49 11.76 14.65
C LYS A 320 -9.54 11.23 13.22
N PHE A 321 -8.76 11.82 12.31
CA PHE A 321 -8.67 11.33 10.93
C PHE A 321 -8.12 9.90 10.88
N MET A 322 -7.05 9.59 11.62
CA MET A 322 -6.51 8.23 11.71
C MET A 322 -7.59 7.24 12.18
N PHE A 323 -8.32 7.59 13.25
CA PHE A 323 -9.41 6.76 13.77
C PHE A 323 -10.56 6.59 12.76
N GLY A 324 -11.07 7.71 12.22
CA GLY A 324 -12.20 7.69 11.31
C GLY A 324 -11.94 6.90 10.03
N PHE A 325 -10.74 7.07 9.46
CA PHE A 325 -10.35 6.31 8.27
C PHE A 325 -9.97 4.85 8.56
N SER A 326 -9.52 4.50 9.77
CA SER A 326 -9.41 3.09 10.18
C SER A 326 -10.76 2.39 10.22
N VAL A 327 -11.80 3.07 10.73
CA VAL A 327 -13.18 2.56 10.69
C VAL A 327 -13.70 2.45 9.25
N PHE A 328 -13.40 3.44 8.40
CA PHE A 328 -13.78 3.42 6.98
C PHE A 328 -13.07 2.29 6.22
N TRP A 329 -11.79 2.06 6.47
CA TRP A 329 -11.06 0.92 5.91
C TRP A 329 -11.71 -0.41 6.30
N THR A 330 -12.06 -0.56 7.58
CA THR A 330 -12.73 -1.77 8.09
C THR A 330 -14.07 -2.00 7.41
N TYR A 331 -14.85 -0.93 7.24
CA TYR A 331 -16.12 -1.00 6.51
C TYR A 331 -15.93 -1.52 5.09
N LEU A 332 -14.95 -1.01 4.35
CA LEU A 332 -14.68 -1.45 2.97
C LEU A 332 -14.17 -2.90 2.92
N TRP A 333 -13.24 -3.25 3.79
CA TRP A 333 -12.72 -4.62 3.90
C TRP A 333 -13.84 -5.62 4.22
N PHE A 334 -14.63 -5.31 5.24
CA PHE A 334 -15.72 -6.19 5.68
C PHE A 334 -16.85 -6.26 4.65
N SER A 335 -17.19 -5.15 3.99
CA SER A 335 -18.21 -5.13 2.93
C SER A 335 -17.80 -6.00 1.76
N GLN A 336 -16.53 -5.93 1.34
CA GLN A 336 -16.00 -6.79 0.28
C GLN A 336 -16.07 -8.27 0.67
N PHE A 337 -15.63 -8.60 1.88
CA PHE A 337 -15.71 -9.97 2.40
C PHE A 337 -17.16 -10.46 2.45
N MET A 338 -18.06 -9.67 3.01
CA MET A 338 -19.48 -10.03 3.16
C MET A 338 -20.16 -10.26 1.80
N LEU A 339 -19.90 -9.40 0.82
CA LEU A 339 -20.50 -9.53 -0.51
C LEU A 339 -20.06 -10.82 -1.20
N ILE A 340 -18.77 -11.13 -1.17
CA ILE A 340 -18.22 -12.34 -1.80
C ILE A 340 -18.64 -13.59 -1.02
N TRP A 341 -18.61 -13.56 0.31
CA TRP A 341 -19.05 -14.66 1.15
C TRP A 341 -20.55 -14.97 0.97
N TYR A 342 -21.39 -13.91 0.88
CA TYR A 342 -22.84 -14.08 0.73
C TYR A 342 -23.21 -14.57 -0.68
N ALA A 343 -22.54 -14.07 -1.72
CA ALA A 343 -22.80 -14.46 -3.10
C ALA A 343 -22.33 -15.89 -3.39
N ASP A 344 -21.28 -16.35 -2.72
CA ASP A 344 -20.68 -17.69 -2.83
C ASP A 344 -20.41 -18.13 -4.28
N ILE A 345 -19.92 -17.18 -5.10
CA ILE A 345 -19.53 -17.44 -6.49
C ILE A 345 -18.13 -18.07 -6.47
N PRO A 346 -17.93 -19.29 -6.99
CA PRO A 346 -16.66 -20.02 -6.90
C PRO A 346 -15.44 -19.23 -7.39
N GLU A 347 -15.56 -18.50 -8.49
CA GLU A 347 -14.50 -17.71 -9.09
C GLU A 347 -14.09 -16.51 -8.21
N GLU A 348 -15.01 -15.96 -7.43
CA GLU A 348 -14.75 -14.82 -6.54
C GLU A 348 -14.26 -15.24 -5.16
N THR A 349 -14.71 -16.39 -4.66
CA THR A 349 -14.37 -16.90 -3.31
C THR A 349 -12.91 -17.33 -3.20
N THR A 350 -12.28 -17.74 -4.29
CA THR A 350 -10.86 -18.16 -4.35
C THR A 350 -9.92 -17.14 -3.70
N TYR A 351 -10.21 -15.84 -3.88
CA TYR A 351 -9.44 -14.75 -3.29
C TYR A 351 -9.35 -14.85 -1.76
N PHE A 352 -10.47 -15.12 -1.09
CA PHE A 352 -10.49 -15.23 0.36
C PHE A 352 -10.07 -16.60 0.86
N VAL A 353 -10.42 -17.69 0.13
CA VAL A 353 -10.01 -19.05 0.49
C VAL A 353 -8.50 -19.13 0.68
N MET A 354 -7.71 -18.68 -0.30
CA MET A 354 -6.25 -18.68 -0.19
C MET A 354 -5.74 -17.88 1.01
N ARG A 355 -6.39 -16.76 1.34
CA ARG A 355 -6.00 -15.92 2.48
C ARG A 355 -6.36 -16.51 3.82
N PHE A 356 -7.44 -17.28 3.91
CA PHE A 356 -7.83 -17.99 5.13
C PHE A 356 -7.07 -19.30 5.33
N THR A 357 -6.62 -19.98 4.26
CA THR A 357 -5.86 -21.21 4.35
C THR A 357 -4.37 -20.94 4.56
N GLU A 358 -3.74 -20.24 3.61
CA GLU A 358 -2.29 -20.08 3.57
C GLU A 358 -1.78 -18.86 4.34
N TYR A 359 -2.59 -17.78 4.43
CA TYR A 359 -2.20 -16.50 5.03
C TYR A 359 -3.00 -16.16 6.30
N LYS A 360 -3.61 -17.14 6.96
CA LYS A 360 -4.53 -16.96 8.08
C LYS A 360 -4.01 -16.02 9.17
N LEU A 361 -2.77 -16.24 9.62
CA LEU A 361 -2.19 -15.43 10.70
C LEU A 361 -1.99 -13.95 10.30
N PRO A 362 -1.28 -13.60 9.21
CA PRO A 362 -1.14 -12.20 8.80
C PRO A 362 -2.47 -11.58 8.36
N PHE A 363 -3.37 -12.35 7.74
CA PHE A 363 -4.68 -11.86 7.30
C PHE A 363 -5.59 -11.44 8.46
N LEU A 364 -5.73 -12.27 9.49
CA LEU A 364 -6.48 -11.91 10.70
C LEU A 364 -5.70 -10.91 11.57
N GLY A 365 -4.39 -11.01 11.60
CA GLY A 365 -3.51 -10.09 12.33
C GLY A 365 -3.64 -8.64 11.84
N MET A 366 -3.78 -8.42 10.51
CA MET A 366 -3.98 -7.08 9.99
C MET A 366 -5.31 -6.47 10.44
N VAL A 367 -6.39 -7.27 10.57
CA VAL A 367 -7.68 -6.79 11.07
C VAL A 367 -7.57 -6.34 12.52
N VAL A 368 -6.85 -7.10 13.34
CA VAL A 368 -6.60 -6.71 14.73
C VAL A 368 -5.80 -5.40 14.80
N MET A 369 -4.74 -5.27 14.01
CA MET A 369 -3.88 -4.08 14.00
C MET A 369 -4.56 -2.84 13.42
N ASN A 370 -5.41 -2.99 12.39
CA ASN A 370 -6.00 -1.87 11.65
C ASN A 370 -7.39 -1.46 12.15
N PHE A 371 -8.08 -2.35 12.88
CA PHE A 371 -9.42 -2.10 13.40
C PHE A 371 -9.50 -2.19 14.92
N VAL A 372 -9.26 -3.39 15.49
CA VAL A 372 -9.47 -3.60 16.92
C VAL A 372 -8.57 -2.69 17.77
N PHE A 373 -7.28 -2.64 17.43
CA PHE A 373 -6.31 -1.85 18.15
C PHE A 373 -6.57 -0.32 18.04
N PRO A 374 -6.81 0.27 16.86
CA PRO A 374 -7.19 1.68 16.76
C PRO A 374 -8.47 2.03 17.51
N ILE A 375 -9.50 1.17 17.50
CA ILE A 375 -10.72 1.41 18.27
C ILE A 375 -10.39 1.46 19.74
N LEU A 376 -9.70 0.46 20.29
CA LEU A 376 -9.40 0.41 21.73
C LEU A 376 -8.54 1.60 22.18
N LEU A 377 -7.59 2.03 21.34
CA LEU A 377 -6.65 3.09 21.70
C LEU A 377 -7.16 4.49 21.39
N LEU A 378 -7.77 4.69 20.21
CA LEU A 378 -8.15 6.01 19.70
C LEU A 378 -9.63 6.34 19.88
N LEU A 379 -10.45 5.48 20.50
CA LEU A 379 -11.82 5.83 20.87
C LEU A 379 -11.83 6.89 21.95
N ASN A 380 -10.95 6.77 22.95
CA ASN A 380 -10.83 7.72 24.03
C ASN A 380 -10.26 9.06 23.54
N SER A 381 -10.96 10.17 23.85
CA SER A 381 -10.58 11.53 23.45
C SER A 381 -9.25 11.98 24.08
N ASP A 382 -9.00 11.60 25.36
CA ASP A 382 -7.81 12.00 26.09
C ASP A 382 -6.52 11.41 25.47
N PHE A 383 -6.60 10.19 24.97
CA PHE A 383 -5.45 9.52 24.32
C PHE A 383 -5.09 10.19 22.98
N LYS A 384 -6.08 10.73 22.25
CA LYS A 384 -5.85 11.45 20.99
C LYS A 384 -5.07 12.75 21.18
N SER A 385 -5.08 13.35 22.36
CA SER A 385 -4.34 14.58 22.66
C SER A 385 -2.89 14.32 23.05
N LYS A 386 -2.52 13.08 23.35
CA LYS A 386 -1.18 12.72 23.83
C LYS A 386 -0.30 12.13 22.73
N PRO A 387 0.80 12.80 22.33
CA PRO A 387 1.68 12.36 21.23
C PRO A 387 2.20 10.92 21.36
N TRP A 388 2.44 10.46 22.60
CA TRP A 388 2.91 9.10 22.87
C TRP A 388 1.92 8.02 22.42
N PHE A 389 0.62 8.19 22.74
CA PHE A 389 -0.40 7.23 22.34
C PHE A 389 -0.61 7.22 20.83
N ILE A 390 -0.54 8.38 20.18
CA ILE A 390 -0.62 8.50 18.73
C ILE A 390 0.58 7.82 18.07
N PHE A 391 1.76 7.93 18.67
CA PHE A 391 2.95 7.27 18.13
C PHE A 391 2.85 5.74 18.20
N ILE A 392 2.42 5.19 19.35
CA ILE A 392 2.22 3.72 19.48
C ILE A 392 1.10 3.25 18.55
N GLY A 393 -0.06 3.92 18.60
CA GLY A 393 -1.21 3.57 17.78
C GLY A 393 -0.88 3.64 16.29
N GLY A 394 -0.22 4.72 15.88
CA GLY A 394 0.21 4.90 14.50
C GLY A 394 1.25 3.89 14.05
N PHE A 395 2.17 3.46 14.93
CA PHE A 395 3.13 2.42 14.59
C PHE A 395 2.44 1.09 14.29
N VAL A 396 1.49 0.68 15.15
CA VAL A 396 0.71 -0.55 14.94
C VAL A 396 -0.11 -0.45 13.65
N ILE A 397 -0.77 0.69 13.41
CA ILE A 397 -1.53 0.96 12.18
C ILE A 397 -0.63 0.85 10.94
N LEU A 398 0.57 1.43 10.93
CA LEU A 398 1.48 1.35 9.78
C LEU A 398 1.96 -0.07 9.52
N VAL A 399 2.26 -0.84 10.58
CA VAL A 399 2.62 -2.26 10.44
C VAL A 399 1.42 -3.04 9.90
N GLY A 400 0.22 -2.82 10.43
CA GLY A 400 -1.00 -3.47 9.96
C GLY A 400 -1.32 -3.20 8.50
N HIS A 401 -1.20 -1.96 8.04
CA HIS A 401 -1.42 -1.61 6.63
C HIS A 401 -0.28 -2.06 5.71
N TYR A 402 0.95 -2.19 6.22
CA TYR A 402 2.01 -2.86 5.47
C TYR A 402 1.69 -4.34 5.25
N VAL A 403 1.22 -5.03 6.29
CA VAL A 403 0.75 -6.42 6.19
C VAL A 403 -0.46 -6.52 5.25
N ASP A 404 -1.34 -5.55 5.25
CA ASP A 404 -2.48 -5.46 4.33
C ASP A 404 -2.02 -5.43 2.86
N VAL A 405 -1.08 -4.54 2.51
CA VAL A 405 -0.49 -4.51 1.15
C VAL A 405 0.28 -5.81 0.85
N PHE A 406 0.96 -6.38 1.83
CA PHE A 406 1.62 -7.69 1.69
C PHE A 406 0.62 -8.78 1.29
N ILE A 407 -0.56 -8.82 1.92
CA ILE A 407 -1.63 -9.78 1.62
C ILE A 407 -2.33 -9.49 0.29
N MET A 408 -2.32 -8.25 -0.19
CA MET A 408 -2.82 -7.94 -1.53
C MET A 408 -1.90 -8.48 -2.63
N VAL A 409 -0.58 -8.52 -2.40
CA VAL A 409 0.44 -8.82 -3.42
C VAL A 409 0.94 -10.26 -3.38
N MET A 410 1.34 -10.75 -2.19
CA MET A 410 2.07 -12.02 -2.06
C MET A 410 1.28 -13.26 -2.51
N PRO A 411 -0.02 -13.41 -2.22
CA PRO A 411 -0.76 -14.60 -2.63
C PRO A 411 -0.69 -14.85 -4.14
N SER A 412 -0.83 -13.80 -4.94
CA SER A 412 -0.83 -13.90 -6.40
C SER A 412 0.57 -14.03 -7.03
N THR A 413 1.64 -13.67 -6.31
CA THR A 413 3.00 -13.63 -6.85
C THR A 413 3.93 -14.72 -6.34
N VAL A 414 3.69 -15.22 -5.13
CA VAL A 414 4.55 -16.17 -4.41
C VAL A 414 3.77 -17.41 -3.94
N GLY A 415 2.43 -17.37 -4.02
CA GLY A 415 1.58 -18.47 -3.57
C GLY A 415 1.75 -18.77 -2.08
N SER A 416 1.87 -20.05 -1.73
CA SER A 416 2.07 -20.53 -0.34
C SER A 416 3.52 -20.36 0.15
N GLN A 417 4.48 -19.97 -0.70
CA GLN A 417 5.91 -19.92 -0.38
C GLN A 417 6.34 -18.63 0.31
N TRP A 418 5.46 -18.04 1.11
CA TRP A 418 5.72 -16.79 1.81
C TRP A 418 6.31 -17.02 3.21
N TYR A 419 7.18 -16.11 3.63
CA TYR A 419 7.61 -15.92 5.02
C TYR A 419 8.19 -14.52 5.17
N PHE A 420 8.26 -13.98 6.39
CA PHE A 420 8.97 -12.74 6.65
C PHE A 420 10.47 -13.02 6.84
N GLY A 421 11.28 -12.47 5.96
CA GLY A 421 12.73 -12.69 5.99
C GLY A 421 13.55 -11.48 5.52
N ILE A 422 14.75 -11.74 5.07
CA ILE A 422 15.69 -10.70 4.62
C ILE A 422 15.12 -9.84 3.48
N PRO A 423 14.41 -10.39 2.45
CA PRO A 423 13.87 -9.57 1.38
C PRO A 423 12.90 -8.48 1.89
N GLU A 424 11.95 -8.86 2.75
CA GLU A 424 10.93 -7.96 3.28
C GLU A 424 11.55 -6.90 4.19
N ILE A 425 12.41 -7.31 5.13
CA ILE A 425 13.05 -6.40 6.09
C ILE A 425 13.95 -5.41 5.37
N SER A 426 14.74 -5.87 4.41
CA SER A 426 15.66 -4.99 3.67
C SER A 426 14.91 -3.97 2.81
N ALA A 427 13.83 -4.37 2.14
CA ALA A 427 12.97 -3.47 1.37
C ALA A 427 12.32 -2.41 2.27
N ILE A 428 11.78 -2.80 3.43
CA ILE A 428 11.24 -1.86 4.43
C ILE A 428 12.32 -0.86 4.87
N CYS A 429 13.50 -1.33 5.25
CA CYS A 429 14.60 -0.46 5.67
C CYS A 429 14.97 0.56 4.60
N PHE A 430 15.04 0.13 3.34
CA PHE A 430 15.34 1.00 2.21
C PHE A 430 14.30 2.11 2.05
N PHE A 431 13.02 1.77 1.96
CA PHE A 431 11.97 2.75 1.70
C PHE A 431 11.67 3.64 2.90
N VAL A 432 11.75 3.14 4.14
CA VAL A 432 11.65 3.95 5.35
C VAL A 432 12.82 4.94 5.45
N GLY A 433 14.03 4.47 5.19
CA GLY A 433 15.22 5.34 5.15
C GLY A 433 15.09 6.44 4.10
N LEU A 434 14.62 6.08 2.90
CA LEU A 434 14.39 7.02 1.79
C LEU A 434 13.32 8.07 2.14
N LEU A 435 12.19 7.64 2.72
CA LEU A 435 11.10 8.52 3.16
C LEU A 435 11.58 9.53 4.21
N ILE A 436 12.30 9.05 5.23
CA ILE A 436 12.87 9.92 6.28
C ILE A 436 13.84 10.92 5.68
N PHE A 437 14.80 10.46 4.86
CA PHE A 437 15.82 11.30 4.26
C PHE A 437 15.22 12.39 3.36
N THR A 438 14.34 12.02 2.44
CA THR A 438 13.72 12.95 1.48
C THR A 438 12.83 13.97 2.18
N THR A 439 12.04 13.56 3.18
CA THR A 439 11.16 14.43 3.96
C THR A 439 11.94 15.46 4.75
N LEU A 440 12.91 15.02 5.56
CA LEU A 440 13.70 15.93 6.40
C LEU A 440 14.54 16.90 5.57
N ARG A 441 15.11 16.41 4.45
CA ARG A 441 15.86 17.26 3.52
C ARG A 441 14.95 18.28 2.82
N SER A 442 13.72 17.89 2.47
CA SER A 442 12.76 18.78 1.83
C SER A 442 12.25 19.86 2.80
N PHE A 443 11.97 19.47 4.05
CA PHE A 443 11.50 20.38 5.09
C PHE A 443 12.56 21.41 5.48
N SER A 444 13.82 21.03 5.54
CA SER A 444 14.93 21.94 5.93
C SER A 444 15.22 23.05 4.90
N LYS A 445 14.65 22.99 3.69
CA LYS A 445 14.93 23.95 2.61
C LYS A 445 13.97 25.14 2.55
N VAL A 446 12.88 25.13 3.31
CA VAL A 446 11.79 26.10 3.19
C VAL A 446 11.33 26.54 4.59
N SER A 447 10.75 27.74 4.69
CA SER A 447 10.10 28.19 5.92
C SER A 447 9.02 27.19 6.37
N PRO A 448 8.96 26.83 7.66
CA PRO A 448 7.94 25.92 8.17
C PRO A 448 6.55 26.54 8.16
N ILE A 449 6.43 27.88 8.17
CA ILE A 449 5.17 28.61 8.21
C ILE A 449 4.79 29.09 6.79
N PRO A 450 3.63 28.75 6.26
CA PRO A 450 3.13 29.22 4.98
C PRO A 450 2.53 30.62 5.12
N ALA A 451 3.39 31.65 5.20
CA ALA A 451 3.04 33.02 5.56
C ALA A 451 2.05 33.68 4.57
N GLY A 452 2.01 33.25 3.32
CA GLY A 452 1.10 33.79 2.30
C GLY A 452 -0.30 33.19 2.29
N ASN A 453 -0.59 32.21 3.15
CA ASN A 453 -1.91 31.57 3.15
C ASN A 453 -2.94 32.44 3.91
N PRO A 454 -4.11 32.74 3.29
CA PRO A 454 -5.11 33.62 3.88
C PRO A 454 -5.74 33.08 5.19
N PHE A 455 -5.72 31.76 5.40
CA PHE A 455 -6.26 31.10 6.59
C PHE A 455 -5.22 30.82 7.69
N LEU A 456 -4.00 31.36 7.58
CA LEU A 456 -2.94 31.11 8.56
C LEU A 456 -3.35 31.51 9.98
N LYS A 457 -3.97 32.67 10.15
CA LYS A 457 -4.44 33.16 11.46
C LYS A 457 -5.45 32.22 12.11
N GLU A 458 -6.32 31.60 11.32
CA GLU A 458 -7.29 30.62 11.81
C GLU A 458 -6.57 29.39 12.38
N SER A 459 -5.53 28.90 11.68
CA SER A 459 -4.72 27.77 12.17
C SER A 459 -3.94 28.12 13.45
N GLU A 460 -3.41 29.35 13.57
CA GLU A 460 -2.67 29.80 14.75
C GLU A 460 -3.55 29.89 16.00
N HIS A 461 -4.84 30.25 15.85
CA HIS A 461 -5.80 30.36 16.93
C HIS A 461 -6.71 29.15 17.08
N PHE A 462 -6.38 28.05 16.37
CA PHE A 462 -7.18 26.82 16.41
C PHE A 462 -7.04 26.12 17.77
N HIS A 463 -8.13 26.04 18.54
CA HIS A 463 -8.23 25.33 19.80
C HIS A 463 -9.48 24.46 19.82
N TYR A 464 -9.31 23.24 20.27
CA TYR A 464 -10.43 22.35 20.54
C TYR A 464 -10.98 22.66 21.95
N TYR A 465 -12.19 23.18 22.01
CA TYR A 465 -12.82 23.45 23.29
C TYR A 465 -13.20 22.14 23.98
N ASN A 466 -12.60 21.88 25.14
CA ASN A 466 -13.09 20.89 26.07
C ASN A 466 -14.32 21.49 26.78
N ILE A 467 -15.45 20.79 26.73
CA ILE A 467 -16.71 21.23 27.37
C ILE A 467 -16.52 21.45 28.88
N GLU A 468 -15.56 20.79 29.52
CA GLU A 468 -15.21 20.91 30.92
C GLU A 468 -14.60 22.27 31.33
N HIS A 469 -14.03 23.05 30.39
CA HIS A 469 -13.49 24.39 30.68
C HIS A 469 -14.52 25.52 30.50
N SER A 470 -15.69 25.27 29.90
CA SER A 470 -16.72 26.25 29.71
C SER A 470 -17.50 26.57 31.01
N ASP A 471 -17.44 25.68 32.00
CA ASP A 471 -18.15 25.86 33.28
C ASP A 471 -17.35 26.67 34.31
N GLU A 472 -16.02 26.81 34.16
CA GLU A 472 -15.18 27.61 35.04
C GLU A 472 -15.10 29.11 34.65
N GLU A 473 -15.23 29.46 33.36
CA GLU A 473 -15.24 30.86 32.93
C GLU A 473 -16.61 31.56 33.14
N GLY A 474 -17.68 30.77 33.27
CA GLY A 474 -19.04 31.33 33.54
C GLY A 474 -19.32 31.77 34.99
N SER A 475 -18.43 31.47 35.95
CA SER A 475 -18.69 31.72 37.39
C SER A 475 -17.97 32.96 37.96
N THR A 476 -17.22 33.72 37.15
CA THR A 476 -16.42 34.87 37.62
C THR A 476 -17.01 36.25 37.30
N ASP A 477 -18.17 36.34 36.63
CA ASP A 477 -18.79 37.63 36.29
C ASP A 477 -20.10 37.95 37.05
N HIS A 478 -20.20 37.57 38.31
CA HIS A 478 -21.22 38.10 39.20
C HIS A 478 -20.64 38.35 40.58
N HIS A 479 -19.93 39.50 40.73
CA HIS A 479 -19.93 40.31 41.98
C HIS A 479 -19.56 41.77 41.65
#